data_44a275f20c50d8fd5a88590bb2f37f48
#
_entry.id   44a275f20c50d8fd5a88590bb2f37f48
#
_cell.length_a   1.000
_cell.length_b   1.000
_cell.length_c   1.000
_cell.angle_alpha   90.00
_cell.angle_beta   90.00
_cell.angle_gamma   90.00
#
_symmetry.space_group_name_H-M   'P 1'
#
loop_
_entity.id
_entity.type
_entity.pdbx_description
1 polymer ?
#
loop_
_entity_poly.entity_id
_entity_poly.type
_entity_poly.pdbx_seq_one_letter_code
_entity_poly.pdbx_strand_id
1 'polypeptide(L)'
;MLTSQELKNIIKGCIELRRESQKTFYTYFFGYAMSICMRYAHTDDDAMEITNDGFLKTFKELSVFVARYEDVEASLKGWMKRIMINTAIDHFRKNQKHSLNVSMDDHVFHIAESGETSIDKMSYEEIYKIVQQLSPVYRTVFHLYVIDGFKHEEIARHLNISVGTSKSNLAKATINIKKMILETRKNQYGQRAI
;
A
#
# COMPACT_ATOMS: atom_id res chain seq x y z
N MET A 1 -8.73 -0.46 23.56
CA MET A 1 -8.51 -1.68 22.74
C MET A 1 -9.68 -2.62 22.99
N LEU A 2 -10.20 -3.25 21.93
CA LEU A 2 -11.22 -4.28 22.07
C LEU A 2 -10.59 -5.56 22.63
N THR A 3 -11.29 -6.22 23.54
CA THR A 3 -10.93 -7.59 23.97
C THR A 3 -11.20 -8.58 22.85
N SER A 4 -10.54 -9.73 22.86
CA SER A 4 -10.80 -10.80 21.88
C SER A 4 -12.26 -11.24 21.86
N GLN A 5 -12.93 -11.23 23.02
CA GLN A 5 -14.35 -11.60 23.11
C GLN A 5 -15.28 -10.54 22.53
N GLU A 6 -15.01 -9.26 22.79
CA GLU A 6 -15.77 -8.16 22.18
C GLU A 6 -15.63 -8.16 20.65
N LEU A 7 -14.40 -8.38 20.15
CA LEU A 7 -14.17 -8.48 18.72
C LEU A 7 -14.92 -9.65 18.06
N LYS A 8 -14.94 -10.82 18.71
CA LYS A 8 -15.72 -11.97 18.23
C LYS A 8 -17.21 -11.65 18.17
N ASN A 9 -17.74 -10.94 19.18
CA ASN A 9 -19.14 -10.54 19.21
C ASN A 9 -19.47 -9.52 18.09
N ILE A 10 -18.56 -8.57 17.82
CA ILE A 10 -18.69 -7.61 16.71
C ILE A 10 -18.69 -8.35 15.37
N ILE A 11 -17.74 -9.27 15.16
CA ILE A 11 -17.67 -10.09 13.92
C ILE A 11 -18.97 -10.84 13.71
N LYS A 12 -19.48 -11.53 14.75
CA LYS A 12 -20.77 -12.24 14.71
C LYS A 12 -21.90 -11.29 14.32
N GLY A 13 -21.98 -10.12 14.96
CA GLY A 13 -23.01 -9.12 14.64
C GLY A 13 -22.90 -8.59 13.21
N CYS A 14 -21.68 -8.45 12.67
CA CYS A 14 -21.48 -8.07 11.26
C CYS A 14 -22.00 -9.15 10.31
N ILE A 15 -21.75 -10.43 10.59
CA ILE A 15 -22.26 -11.58 9.80
C ILE A 15 -23.79 -11.62 9.84
N GLU A 16 -24.39 -11.29 10.98
CA GLU A 16 -25.84 -11.17 11.17
C GLU A 16 -26.42 -9.86 10.61
N LEU A 17 -25.61 -9.06 9.86
CA LEU A 17 -25.99 -7.79 9.26
C LEU A 17 -26.48 -6.73 10.26
N ARG A 18 -26.06 -6.81 11.54
CA ARG A 18 -26.40 -5.81 12.56
C ARG A 18 -25.65 -4.51 12.26
N ARG A 19 -26.40 -3.44 11.98
CA ARG A 19 -25.87 -2.13 11.60
C ARG A 19 -24.88 -1.55 12.63
N GLU A 20 -25.19 -1.67 13.91
CA GLU A 20 -24.31 -1.16 14.97
C GLU A 20 -22.97 -1.91 15.04
N SER A 21 -22.98 -3.23 14.81
CA SER A 21 -21.75 -4.03 14.75
C SER A 21 -20.90 -3.65 13.54
N GLN A 22 -21.53 -3.45 12.37
CA GLN A 22 -20.83 -3.00 11.17
C GLN A 22 -20.23 -1.61 11.35
N LYS A 23 -20.96 -0.67 11.96
CA LYS A 23 -20.47 0.68 12.29
C LYS A 23 -19.26 0.61 13.22
N THR A 24 -19.36 -0.17 14.31
CA THR A 24 -18.28 -0.34 15.27
C THR A 24 -17.04 -0.96 14.60
N PHE A 25 -17.22 -1.99 13.80
CA PHE A 25 -16.16 -2.65 13.06
C PHE A 25 -15.48 -1.67 12.10
N TYR A 26 -16.26 -0.95 11.28
CA TYR A 26 -15.75 0.04 10.34
C TYR A 26 -14.94 1.12 11.06
N THR A 27 -15.49 1.73 12.10
CA THR A 27 -14.82 2.80 12.85
C THR A 27 -13.52 2.31 13.50
N TYR A 28 -13.52 1.09 14.05
CA TYR A 28 -12.32 0.54 14.70
C TYR A 28 -11.19 0.23 13.73
N PHE A 29 -11.50 -0.32 12.57
CA PHE A 29 -10.49 -0.73 11.58
C PHE A 29 -10.22 0.30 10.48
N PHE A 30 -10.96 1.40 10.44
CA PHE A 30 -10.85 2.40 9.37
C PHE A 30 -9.42 2.93 9.20
N GLY A 31 -8.80 3.41 10.28
CA GLY A 31 -7.43 3.96 10.22
C GLY A 31 -6.40 2.94 9.71
N TYR A 32 -6.55 1.67 10.15
CA TYR A 32 -5.70 0.58 9.67
C TYR A 32 -5.90 0.30 8.17
N ALA A 33 -7.14 0.18 7.73
CA ALA A 33 -7.47 -0.07 6.32
C ALA A 33 -7.01 1.10 5.43
N MET A 34 -7.31 2.33 5.84
CA MET A 34 -6.92 3.55 5.14
C MET A 34 -5.41 3.65 4.99
N SER A 35 -4.62 3.35 6.03
CA SER A 35 -3.16 3.37 5.96
C SER A 35 -2.57 2.38 4.94
N ILE A 36 -3.28 1.30 4.65
CA ILE A 36 -2.90 0.36 3.59
C ILE A 36 -3.24 0.94 2.23
N CYS A 37 -4.47 1.44 2.06
CA CYS A 37 -4.98 1.93 0.78
C CYS A 37 -4.23 3.18 0.29
N MET A 38 -3.87 4.10 1.19
CA MET A 38 -3.08 5.29 0.89
C MET A 38 -1.73 5.00 0.22
N ARG A 39 -1.14 3.83 0.45
CA ARG A 39 0.14 3.44 -0.19
C ARG A 39 -0.01 3.25 -1.70
N TYR A 40 -1.19 2.87 -2.15
CA TYR A 40 -1.49 2.52 -3.54
C TYR A 40 -2.28 3.61 -4.27
N ALA A 41 -3.02 4.42 -3.52
CA ALA A 41 -3.85 5.48 -4.05
C ALA A 41 -3.04 6.66 -4.61
N HIS A 42 -3.62 7.39 -5.55
CA HIS A 42 -3.01 8.61 -6.10
C HIS A 42 -3.45 9.86 -5.32
N THR A 43 -4.67 9.85 -4.84
CA THR A 43 -5.29 10.93 -4.06
C THR A 43 -5.92 10.36 -2.78
N ASP A 44 -6.25 11.23 -1.84
CA ASP A 44 -6.97 10.85 -0.63
C ASP A 44 -8.38 10.32 -0.96
N ASP A 45 -9.02 10.87 -2.00
CA ASP A 45 -10.32 10.40 -2.48
C ASP A 45 -10.23 8.99 -3.05
N ASP A 46 -9.21 8.69 -3.87
CA ASP A 46 -8.94 7.33 -4.34
C ASP A 46 -8.73 6.37 -3.15
N ALA A 47 -7.95 6.80 -2.14
CA ALA A 47 -7.70 5.99 -0.96
C ALA A 47 -8.99 5.69 -0.20
N MET A 48 -9.88 6.67 -0.10
CA MET A 48 -11.19 6.51 0.53
C MET A 48 -12.08 5.56 -0.26
N GLU A 49 -12.14 5.69 -1.59
CA GLU A 49 -12.88 4.77 -2.47
C GLU A 49 -12.39 3.33 -2.31
N ILE A 50 -11.07 3.11 -2.41
CA ILE A 50 -10.46 1.79 -2.24
C ILE A 50 -10.77 1.22 -0.85
N THR A 51 -10.70 2.05 0.20
CA THR A 51 -10.98 1.63 1.58
C THR A 51 -12.43 1.20 1.73
N ASN A 52 -13.38 1.97 1.21
CA ASN A 52 -14.81 1.65 1.27
C ASN A 52 -15.13 0.36 0.50
N ASP A 53 -14.58 0.20 -0.69
CA ASP A 53 -14.72 -1.03 -1.50
C ASP A 53 -14.11 -2.23 -0.78
N GLY A 54 -12.96 -2.04 -0.12
CA GLY A 54 -12.31 -3.05 0.70
C GLY A 54 -13.18 -3.47 1.89
N PHE A 55 -13.84 -2.52 2.57
CA PHE A 55 -14.79 -2.85 3.63
C PHE A 55 -16.02 -3.58 3.11
N LEU A 56 -16.56 -3.19 1.96
CA LEU A 56 -17.68 -3.93 1.34
C LEU A 56 -17.30 -5.40 1.05
N LYS A 57 -16.11 -5.65 0.51
CA LYS A 57 -15.59 -7.02 0.32
C LYS A 57 -15.38 -7.72 1.66
N THR A 58 -14.80 -7.02 2.64
CA THR A 58 -14.60 -7.55 4.01
C THR A 58 -15.91 -8.02 4.61
N PHE A 59 -16.97 -7.21 4.60
CA PHE A 59 -18.27 -7.61 5.15
C PHE A 59 -18.91 -8.78 4.40
N LYS A 60 -18.77 -8.84 3.08
CA LYS A 60 -19.29 -9.96 2.26
C LYS A 60 -18.59 -11.28 2.59
N GLU A 61 -17.29 -11.24 2.89
CA GLU A 61 -16.47 -12.42 3.10
C GLU A 61 -16.25 -12.73 4.59
N LEU A 62 -16.77 -11.93 5.52
CA LEU A 62 -16.49 -12.06 6.94
C LEU A 62 -16.97 -13.42 7.51
N SER A 63 -18.00 -14.03 6.92
CA SER A 63 -18.52 -15.35 7.31
C SER A 63 -17.55 -16.50 7.10
N VAL A 64 -16.58 -16.36 6.18
CA VAL A 64 -15.54 -17.35 5.90
C VAL A 64 -14.22 -17.07 6.62
N PHE A 65 -14.17 -15.98 7.39
CA PHE A 65 -13.00 -15.64 8.20
C PHE A 65 -12.79 -16.65 9.31
N VAL A 66 -11.57 -17.21 9.38
CA VAL A 66 -11.13 -18.08 10.47
C VAL A 66 -9.85 -17.50 11.06
N ALA A 67 -9.88 -17.26 12.38
CA ALA A 67 -8.69 -16.80 13.10
C ALA A 67 -7.60 -17.90 13.06
N ARG A 68 -6.39 -17.53 12.60
CA ARG A 68 -5.25 -18.45 12.49
C ARG A 68 -4.39 -18.49 13.75
N TYR A 69 -4.54 -17.49 14.61
CA TYR A 69 -3.77 -17.33 15.85
C TYR A 69 -4.74 -17.10 17.02
N GLU A 70 -4.25 -17.26 18.25
CA GLU A 70 -5.01 -16.91 19.47
C GLU A 70 -5.40 -15.43 19.48
N ASP A 71 -4.53 -14.55 18.96
CA ASP A 71 -4.87 -13.16 18.74
C ASP A 71 -5.76 -13.02 17.50
N VAL A 72 -7.06 -12.89 17.78
CA VAL A 72 -8.11 -12.71 16.76
C VAL A 72 -7.93 -11.41 15.99
N GLU A 73 -7.47 -10.34 16.66
CA GLU A 73 -7.27 -9.04 16.01
C GLU A 73 -6.11 -9.09 15.01
N ALA A 74 -4.99 -9.69 15.38
CA ALA A 74 -3.85 -9.87 14.48
C ALA A 74 -4.23 -10.74 13.27
N SER A 75 -4.98 -11.84 13.49
CA SER A 75 -5.49 -12.70 12.43
C SER A 75 -6.41 -11.94 11.47
N LEU A 76 -7.33 -11.13 12.02
CA LEU A 76 -8.28 -10.34 11.24
C LEU A 76 -7.58 -9.23 10.45
N LYS A 77 -6.64 -8.51 11.07
CA LYS A 77 -5.82 -7.50 10.38
C LYS A 77 -5.04 -8.09 9.22
N GLY A 78 -4.43 -9.26 9.39
CA GLY A 78 -3.71 -9.95 8.32
C GLY A 78 -4.63 -10.35 7.15
N TRP A 79 -5.84 -10.82 7.47
CA TRP A 79 -6.84 -11.18 6.47
C TRP A 79 -7.40 -9.94 5.76
N MET A 80 -7.78 -8.90 6.49
CA MET A 80 -8.22 -7.63 5.93
C MET A 80 -7.15 -6.97 5.06
N LYS A 81 -5.87 -7.01 5.47
CA LYS A 81 -4.75 -6.49 4.68
C LYS A 81 -4.76 -7.05 3.27
N ARG A 82 -4.97 -8.36 3.11
CA ARG A 82 -5.04 -8.99 1.79
C ARG A 82 -6.20 -8.45 0.96
N ILE A 83 -7.37 -8.27 1.57
CA ILE A 83 -8.55 -7.70 0.88
C ILE A 83 -8.26 -6.27 0.42
N MET A 84 -7.70 -5.43 1.29
CA MET A 84 -7.36 -4.04 0.97
C MET A 84 -6.34 -3.95 -0.16
N ILE A 85 -5.26 -4.74 -0.11
CA ILE A 85 -4.24 -4.78 -1.17
C ILE A 85 -4.85 -5.24 -2.49
N ASN A 86 -5.62 -6.33 -2.50
CA ASN A 86 -6.27 -6.82 -3.73
C ASN A 86 -7.23 -5.77 -4.30
N THR A 87 -7.99 -5.07 -3.45
CA THR A 87 -8.89 -3.99 -3.89
C THR A 87 -8.11 -2.83 -4.48
N ALA A 88 -6.98 -2.45 -3.87
CA ALA A 88 -6.10 -1.41 -4.40
C ALA A 88 -5.49 -1.80 -5.75
N ILE A 89 -5.09 -3.06 -5.93
CA ILE A 89 -4.61 -3.59 -7.22
C ILE A 89 -5.71 -3.55 -8.29
N ASP A 90 -6.94 -3.94 -7.95
CA ASP A 90 -8.08 -3.90 -8.86
C ASP A 90 -8.36 -2.45 -9.32
N HIS A 91 -8.33 -1.50 -8.38
CA HIS A 91 -8.49 -0.07 -8.65
C HIS A 91 -7.35 0.46 -9.54
N PHE A 92 -6.10 0.12 -9.23
CA PHE A 92 -4.95 0.46 -10.06
C PHE A 92 -5.09 -0.05 -11.51
N ARG A 93 -5.49 -1.32 -11.69
CA ARG A 93 -5.70 -1.92 -13.03
C ARG A 93 -6.83 -1.25 -13.81
N LYS A 94 -7.91 -0.86 -13.14
CA LYS A 94 -9.03 -0.13 -13.73
C LYS A 94 -8.57 1.23 -14.25
N ASN A 95 -7.82 1.97 -13.42
CA ASN A 95 -7.33 3.29 -13.78
C ASN A 95 -6.24 3.25 -14.86
N GLN A 96 -5.37 2.21 -14.86
CA GLN A 96 -4.38 2.04 -15.90
C GLN A 96 -4.99 1.81 -17.29
N LYS A 97 -6.13 1.12 -17.39
CA LYS A 97 -6.85 0.97 -18.67
C LYS A 97 -7.38 2.30 -19.22
N HIS A 98 -7.72 3.25 -18.35
CA HIS A 98 -8.13 4.59 -18.75
C HIS A 98 -6.94 5.52 -19.09
N SER A 99 -5.74 5.20 -18.58
CA SER A 99 -4.50 5.99 -18.73
C SER A 99 -3.64 5.57 -19.92
N LEU A 100 -4.02 4.58 -20.74
CA LEU A 100 -3.24 4.11 -21.91
C LEU A 100 -3.09 5.16 -23.03
N ASN A 101 -3.59 6.38 -22.85
CA ASN A 101 -3.39 7.52 -23.76
C ASN A 101 -2.32 8.54 -23.28
N VAL A 102 -1.63 8.26 -22.16
CA VAL A 102 -0.55 9.14 -21.67
C VAL A 102 0.78 8.39 -21.79
N SER A 103 1.64 8.90 -22.68
CA SER A 103 2.96 8.39 -22.98
C SER A 103 3.78 8.12 -21.71
N MET A 104 4.33 6.91 -21.63
CA MET A 104 5.36 6.56 -20.66
C MET A 104 6.60 7.41 -20.96
N ASP A 105 6.86 8.40 -20.14
CA ASP A 105 8.11 9.15 -20.16
C ASP A 105 9.22 8.29 -19.53
N ASP A 106 9.82 7.44 -20.37
CA ASP A 106 10.92 6.54 -20.00
C ASP A 106 12.25 7.32 -20.02
N HIS A 107 12.44 8.24 -19.10
CA HIS A 107 13.78 8.76 -18.83
C HIS A 107 14.60 7.70 -18.10
N VAL A 108 15.32 6.92 -18.87
CA VAL A 108 16.35 5.99 -18.36
C VAL A 108 17.54 6.80 -17.88
N PHE A 109 17.66 6.98 -16.57
CA PHE A 109 18.86 7.55 -15.98
C PHE A 109 19.80 6.42 -15.56
N HIS A 110 20.95 6.35 -16.19
CA HIS A 110 22.10 5.60 -15.69
C HIS A 110 22.71 6.37 -14.52
N ILE A 111 22.55 5.85 -13.32
CA ILE A 111 23.29 6.33 -12.15
C ILE A 111 24.36 5.31 -11.84
N ALA A 112 25.62 5.77 -11.88
CA ALA A 112 26.76 5.01 -11.38
C ALA A 112 26.56 4.68 -9.90
N GLU A 113 26.90 3.46 -9.51
CA GLU A 113 26.92 3.05 -8.11
C GLU A 113 27.88 3.94 -7.31
N SER A 114 27.37 4.81 -6.50
CA SER A 114 28.15 5.61 -5.56
C SER A 114 27.59 5.45 -4.14
N GLY A 115 28.39 4.80 -3.31
CA GLY A 115 28.45 5.02 -1.88
C GLY A 115 27.24 4.63 -1.04
N GLU A 116 27.52 3.92 0.06
CA GLU A 116 26.61 3.66 1.16
C GLU A 116 25.95 4.96 1.63
N THR A 117 24.70 5.13 1.35
CA THR A 117 23.91 6.24 1.86
C THR A 117 23.33 5.77 3.20
N SER A 118 23.88 6.27 4.32
CA SER A 118 23.30 6.02 5.63
C SER A 118 21.89 6.63 5.68
N ILE A 119 20.89 5.78 5.50
CA ILE A 119 19.45 6.11 5.59
C ILE A 119 19.05 6.38 7.05
N ASP A 120 19.96 6.13 8.00
CA ASP A 120 19.77 6.05 9.44
C ASP A 120 19.22 7.31 10.13
N LYS A 121 18.97 8.41 9.42
CA LYS A 121 18.49 9.66 10.02
C LYS A 121 17.20 10.23 9.41
N MET A 122 16.59 9.54 8.43
CA MET A 122 15.32 10.00 7.86
C MET A 122 14.14 9.45 8.65
N SER A 123 13.15 10.30 8.91
CA SER A 123 11.90 9.87 9.54
C SER A 123 11.07 9.01 8.56
N TYR A 124 10.21 8.16 9.13
CA TYR A 124 9.25 7.39 8.33
C TYR A 124 8.41 8.29 7.40
N GLU A 125 7.99 9.45 7.90
CA GLU A 125 7.17 10.40 7.13
C GLU A 125 7.92 10.99 5.93
N GLU A 126 9.21 11.26 6.06
CA GLU A 126 10.03 11.76 4.96
C GLU A 126 10.19 10.70 3.87
N ILE A 127 10.48 9.46 4.26
CA ILE A 127 10.58 8.33 3.32
C ILE A 127 9.22 8.10 2.63
N TYR A 128 8.12 8.14 3.39
CA TYR A 128 6.77 7.99 2.85
C TYR A 128 6.47 9.05 1.78
N LYS A 129 6.76 10.33 2.06
CA LYS A 129 6.58 11.42 1.10
C LYS A 129 7.40 11.23 -0.18
N ILE A 130 8.63 10.73 -0.07
CA ILE A 130 9.48 10.41 -1.22
C ILE A 130 8.86 9.29 -2.06
N VAL A 131 8.41 8.22 -1.42
CA VAL A 131 7.79 7.08 -2.13
C VAL A 131 6.49 7.51 -2.82
N GLN A 132 5.72 8.43 -2.23
CA GLN A 132 4.50 8.97 -2.84
C GLN A 132 4.77 9.80 -4.12
N GLN A 133 5.98 10.31 -4.30
CA GLN A 133 6.37 11.03 -5.53
C GLN A 133 6.72 10.10 -6.70
N LEU A 134 6.84 8.80 -6.47
CA LEU A 134 7.05 7.84 -7.55
C LEU A 134 5.84 7.80 -8.50
N SER A 135 6.09 7.46 -9.77
CA SER A 135 4.99 7.13 -10.67
C SER A 135 4.14 6.00 -10.10
N PRO A 136 2.82 5.98 -10.40
CA PRO A 136 1.90 4.98 -9.82
C PRO A 136 2.39 3.53 -9.98
N VAL A 137 2.98 3.19 -11.14
CA VAL A 137 3.50 1.83 -11.43
C VAL A 137 4.68 1.50 -10.52
N TYR A 138 5.68 2.40 -10.43
CA TYR A 138 6.87 2.18 -9.61
C TYR A 138 6.52 2.11 -8.13
N ARG A 139 5.63 2.97 -7.66
CA ARG A 139 5.14 3.00 -6.29
C ARG A 139 4.40 1.70 -5.95
N THR A 140 3.50 1.23 -6.81
CA THR A 140 2.75 0.00 -6.60
C THR A 140 3.69 -1.21 -6.53
N VAL A 141 4.62 -1.37 -7.48
CA VAL A 141 5.58 -2.49 -7.47
C VAL A 141 6.49 -2.42 -6.24
N PHE A 142 6.94 -1.22 -5.85
CA PHE A 142 7.76 -1.03 -4.65
C PHE A 142 7.02 -1.47 -3.38
N HIS A 143 5.79 -1.01 -3.17
CA HIS A 143 5.01 -1.40 -1.99
C HIS A 143 4.70 -2.88 -1.96
N LEU A 144 4.29 -3.48 -3.08
CA LEU A 144 4.01 -4.91 -3.15
C LEU A 144 5.24 -5.75 -2.80
N TYR A 145 6.42 -5.40 -3.34
CA TYR A 145 7.62 -6.18 -3.13
C TYR A 145 8.27 -5.92 -1.76
N VAL A 146 8.55 -4.62 -1.45
CA VAL A 146 9.36 -4.25 -0.27
C VAL A 146 8.54 -4.28 1.02
N ILE A 147 7.29 -3.80 0.98
CA ILE A 147 6.48 -3.63 2.18
C ILE A 147 5.54 -4.82 2.41
N ASP A 148 4.97 -5.35 1.35
CA ASP A 148 3.95 -6.40 1.47
C ASP A 148 4.48 -7.80 1.16
N GLY A 149 5.76 -7.92 0.71
CA GLY A 149 6.48 -9.19 0.59
C GLY A 149 6.05 -10.08 -0.57
N PHE A 150 5.41 -9.51 -1.61
CA PHE A 150 5.02 -10.27 -2.79
C PHE A 150 6.25 -10.64 -3.64
N LYS A 151 6.26 -11.83 -4.20
CA LYS A 151 7.27 -12.24 -5.18
C LYS A 151 7.00 -11.59 -6.55
N HIS A 152 8.03 -11.45 -7.38
CA HIS A 152 7.86 -10.86 -8.71
C HIS A 152 6.86 -11.62 -9.60
N GLU A 153 6.75 -12.93 -9.43
CA GLU A 153 5.77 -13.77 -10.13
C GLU A 153 4.33 -13.46 -9.72
N GLU A 154 4.13 -13.15 -8.44
CA GLU A 154 2.82 -12.75 -7.90
C GLU A 154 2.48 -11.33 -8.37
N ILE A 155 3.42 -10.39 -8.29
CA ILE A 155 3.26 -9.01 -8.78
C ILE A 155 2.94 -9.01 -10.28
N ALA A 156 3.66 -9.82 -11.06
CA ALA A 156 3.45 -9.96 -12.50
C ALA A 156 2.01 -10.39 -12.82
N ARG A 157 1.50 -11.40 -12.12
CA ARG A 157 0.10 -11.87 -12.24
C ARG A 157 -0.90 -10.81 -11.81
N HIS A 158 -0.67 -10.17 -10.67
CA HIS A 158 -1.55 -9.15 -10.11
C HIS A 158 -1.65 -7.90 -10.99
N LEU A 159 -0.54 -7.45 -11.57
CA LEU A 159 -0.50 -6.23 -12.39
C LEU A 159 -0.63 -6.50 -13.90
N ASN A 160 -0.72 -7.76 -14.31
CA ASN A 160 -0.76 -8.18 -15.73
C ASN A 160 0.44 -7.66 -16.53
N ILE A 161 1.65 -7.81 -15.97
CA ILE A 161 2.93 -7.46 -16.58
C ILE A 161 3.85 -8.68 -16.61
N SER A 162 4.99 -8.58 -17.33
CA SER A 162 6.01 -9.65 -17.27
C SER A 162 6.79 -9.62 -15.94
N VAL A 163 7.36 -10.75 -15.53
CA VAL A 163 8.26 -10.82 -14.37
C VAL A 163 9.47 -9.91 -14.57
N GLY A 164 10.00 -9.82 -15.80
CA GLY A 164 11.07 -8.91 -16.16
C GLY A 164 10.66 -7.44 -15.97
N THR A 165 9.44 -7.06 -16.36
CA THR A 165 8.88 -5.71 -16.14
C THR A 165 8.75 -5.42 -14.65
N SER A 166 8.29 -6.38 -13.84
CA SER A 166 8.22 -6.20 -12.39
C SER A 166 9.59 -5.93 -11.77
N LYS A 167 10.62 -6.69 -12.16
CA LYS A 167 12.01 -6.48 -11.70
C LYS A 167 12.55 -5.11 -12.13
N SER A 168 12.36 -4.75 -13.39
CA SER A 168 12.79 -3.46 -13.95
C SER A 168 12.10 -2.28 -13.25
N ASN A 169 10.80 -2.37 -12.99
CA ASN A 169 10.06 -1.32 -12.29
C ASN A 169 10.55 -1.15 -10.84
N LEU A 170 10.86 -2.24 -10.14
CA LEU A 170 11.44 -2.17 -8.79
C LEU A 170 12.82 -1.51 -8.81
N ALA A 171 13.68 -1.88 -9.77
CA ALA A 171 15.00 -1.26 -9.92
C ALA A 171 14.89 0.25 -10.20
N LYS A 172 14.01 0.67 -11.12
CA LYS A 172 13.73 2.08 -11.40
C LYS A 172 13.16 2.82 -10.19
N ALA A 173 12.23 2.20 -9.45
CA ALA A 173 11.71 2.75 -8.20
C ALA A 173 12.82 3.02 -7.18
N THR A 174 13.70 2.05 -6.97
CA THR A 174 14.83 2.15 -6.02
C THR A 174 15.81 3.25 -6.42
N ILE A 175 16.14 3.37 -7.72
CA ILE A 175 17.01 4.43 -8.25
C ILE A 175 16.37 5.80 -8.00
N ASN A 176 15.09 5.97 -8.32
CA ASN A 176 14.39 7.24 -8.13
C ASN A 176 14.31 7.63 -6.65
N ILE A 177 14.03 6.69 -5.75
CA ILE A 177 14.04 6.94 -4.30
C ILE A 177 15.41 7.41 -3.85
N LYS A 178 16.50 6.71 -4.22
CA LYS A 178 17.87 7.13 -3.89
C LYS A 178 18.18 8.54 -4.36
N LYS A 179 17.79 8.87 -5.59
CA LYS A 179 17.98 10.22 -6.16
C LYS A 179 17.25 11.28 -5.33
N MET A 180 15.96 11.08 -5.05
CA MET A 180 15.14 12.02 -4.28
C MET A 180 15.67 12.21 -2.85
N ILE A 181 16.16 11.14 -2.21
CA ILE A 181 16.82 11.23 -0.89
C ILE A 181 18.05 12.13 -0.95
N LEU A 182 18.91 11.96 -1.96
CA LEU A 182 20.12 12.78 -2.13
C LEU A 182 19.79 14.25 -2.38
N GLU A 183 18.77 14.54 -3.18
CA GLU A 183 18.29 15.90 -3.45
C GLU A 183 17.72 16.57 -2.19
N THR A 184 16.89 15.86 -1.44
CA THR A 184 16.33 16.36 -0.17
C THR A 184 17.44 16.72 0.82
N ARG A 185 18.49 15.90 0.93
CA ARG A 185 19.63 16.17 1.80
C ARG A 185 20.43 17.39 1.35
N LYS A 186 20.70 17.52 0.06
CA LYS A 186 21.41 18.71 -0.46
C LYS A 186 20.69 20.00 -0.11
N ASN A 187 19.36 20.00 -0.22
CA ASN A 187 18.54 21.15 0.10
C ASN A 187 18.54 21.47 1.62
N GLN A 188 18.53 20.45 2.47
CA GLN A 188 18.63 20.64 3.94
C GLN A 188 19.98 21.17 4.39
N TYR A 189 21.09 20.73 3.76
CA TYR A 189 22.44 21.23 4.08
C TYR A 189 22.69 22.62 3.50
N GLY A 190 22.15 22.93 2.33
CA GLY A 190 22.25 24.27 1.75
C GLY A 190 21.51 25.36 2.53
N GLN A 191 20.42 25.02 3.22
CA GLN A 191 19.68 25.94 4.08
C GLN A 191 20.31 26.16 5.47
N ARG A 192 21.23 25.31 5.91
CA ARG A 192 21.96 25.45 7.18
C ARG A 192 23.29 26.22 7.03
N ALA A 193 23.66 26.57 5.81
CA ALA A 193 24.92 27.26 5.50
C ALA A 193 24.75 28.78 5.27
N ILE A 194 23.55 29.30 5.48
CA ILE A 194 23.18 30.73 5.48
C ILE A 194 22.78 31.13 6.90
#